data_c19d115971b129262d3e4950598a1785
#
_entry.id   c19d115971b129262d3e4950598a1785
#
_cell.length_a   1.000
_cell.length_b   1.000
_cell.length_c   1.000
_cell.angle_alpha   90.00
_cell.angle_beta   90.00
_cell.angle_gamma   90.00
#
_symmetry.space_group_name_H-M   'P 1'
#
loop_
_entity.id
_entity.type
_entity.pdbx_description
1 polymer ?
#
loop_
_entity_poly.entity_id
_entity_poly.type
_entity_poly.pdbx_seq_one_letter_code
_entity_poly.pdbx_strand_id
1 'polypeptide(L)'
;MVTSARSFDVVVIGAGPAGGYLAGKVAAAGYEVALVEEHREIGEPIQCGGLVTPRVFDYVHCKETIIGAVHGAELYSPSARKLVIDGHDTEAVVVQRAMFDRAIATDAVRQGAHTFLGAQAQSARRQDGGVEVVLDQDGETKTLKCKLLVGCDGVRSNVAKWFNILGPRRSSPASRSR
;
A
#
# COMPACT_ATOMS: atom_id res chain seq x y z
N MET A 1 10.38 -27.55 -11.69
CA MET A 1 8.95 -27.94 -11.82
C MET A 1 8.16 -26.68 -12.17
N VAL A 2 7.38 -26.70 -13.25
CA VAL A 2 6.53 -25.53 -13.60
C VAL A 2 5.36 -25.54 -12.65
N THR A 3 5.36 -24.66 -11.65
CA THR A 3 4.22 -24.48 -10.74
C THR A 3 3.06 -23.94 -11.58
N SER A 4 1.89 -24.60 -11.52
CA SER A 4 0.71 -24.17 -12.28
C SER A 4 0.36 -22.72 -11.89
N ALA A 5 0.16 -21.87 -12.90
CA ALA A 5 -0.22 -20.47 -12.67
C ALA A 5 -1.56 -20.41 -11.94
N ARG A 6 -1.60 -19.74 -10.77
CA ARG A 6 -2.84 -19.50 -10.04
C ARG A 6 -3.54 -18.28 -10.63
N SER A 7 -4.87 -18.38 -10.81
CA SER A 7 -5.67 -17.31 -11.43
C SER A 7 -6.51 -16.57 -10.38
N PHE A 8 -6.63 -15.25 -10.57
CA PHE A 8 -7.40 -14.34 -9.75
C PHE A 8 -8.20 -13.37 -10.64
N ASP A 9 -9.23 -12.76 -10.10
CA ASP A 9 -9.88 -11.64 -10.79
C ASP A 9 -8.98 -10.39 -10.70
N VAL A 10 -8.41 -10.13 -9.52
CA VAL A 10 -7.57 -8.96 -9.27
C VAL A 10 -6.29 -9.39 -8.55
N VAL A 11 -5.16 -8.86 -9.02
CA VAL A 11 -3.88 -8.90 -8.30
C VAL A 11 -3.53 -7.48 -7.87
N VAL A 12 -3.29 -7.29 -6.58
CA VAL A 12 -2.87 -6.02 -5.98
C VAL A 12 -1.41 -6.15 -5.54
N ILE A 13 -0.54 -5.29 -6.03
CA ILE A 13 0.89 -5.25 -5.64
C ILE A 13 1.11 -4.16 -4.61
N GLY A 14 1.58 -4.55 -3.43
CA GLY A 14 1.82 -3.71 -2.26
C GLY A 14 0.69 -3.79 -1.24
N ALA A 15 1.00 -4.26 -0.02
CA ALA A 15 0.07 -4.41 1.10
C ALA A 15 0.10 -3.23 2.08
N GLY A 16 0.51 -2.06 1.64
CA GLY A 16 0.32 -0.82 2.39
C GLY A 16 -1.17 -0.47 2.53
N PRO A 17 -1.52 0.66 3.19
CA PRO A 17 -2.91 1.02 3.48
C PRO A 17 -3.82 1.02 2.25
N ALA A 18 -3.33 1.54 1.12
CA ALA A 18 -4.11 1.61 -0.12
C ALA A 18 -4.39 0.21 -0.69
N GLY A 19 -3.35 -0.65 -0.76
CA GLY A 19 -3.49 -1.98 -1.32
C GLY A 19 -4.31 -2.91 -0.43
N GLY A 20 -4.07 -2.87 0.87
CA GLY A 20 -4.87 -3.63 1.84
C GLY A 20 -6.35 -3.24 1.80
N TYR A 21 -6.64 -1.94 1.84
CA TYR A 21 -8.02 -1.45 1.76
C TYR A 21 -8.71 -1.87 0.46
N LEU A 22 -8.03 -1.66 -0.69
CA LEU A 22 -8.58 -2.05 -1.99
C LEU A 22 -8.85 -3.56 -2.07
N ALA A 23 -7.86 -4.38 -1.66
CA ALA A 23 -8.00 -5.83 -1.68
C ALA A 23 -9.19 -6.30 -0.85
N GLY A 24 -9.39 -5.73 0.35
CA GLY A 24 -10.54 -6.03 1.21
C GLY A 24 -11.87 -5.66 0.55
N LYS A 25 -11.97 -4.46 -0.05
CA LYS A 25 -13.21 -4.03 -0.71
C LYS A 25 -13.56 -4.88 -1.93
N VAL A 26 -12.58 -5.28 -2.73
CA VAL A 26 -12.80 -6.11 -3.91
C VAL A 26 -13.14 -7.55 -3.50
N ALA A 27 -12.48 -8.10 -2.50
CA ALA A 27 -12.79 -9.43 -1.97
C ALA A 27 -14.20 -9.48 -1.34
N ALA A 28 -14.58 -8.45 -0.56
CA ALA A 28 -15.94 -8.32 -0.02
C ALA A 28 -17.03 -8.25 -1.10
N ALA A 29 -16.68 -7.80 -2.30
CA ALA A 29 -17.58 -7.79 -3.46
C ALA A 29 -17.67 -9.16 -4.18
N GLY A 30 -16.99 -10.20 -3.67
CA GLY A 30 -17.05 -11.57 -4.16
C GLY A 30 -16.04 -11.91 -5.26
N TYR A 31 -15.02 -11.08 -5.48
CA TYR A 31 -13.96 -11.35 -6.45
C TYR A 31 -12.78 -12.10 -5.80
N GLU A 32 -12.15 -12.98 -6.57
CA GLU A 32 -10.89 -13.64 -6.21
C GLU A 32 -9.73 -12.64 -6.27
N VAL A 33 -9.15 -12.29 -5.10
CA VAL A 33 -8.11 -11.26 -4.98
C VAL A 33 -6.83 -11.85 -4.43
N ALA A 34 -5.70 -11.54 -5.11
CA ALA A 34 -4.36 -11.73 -4.55
C ALA A 34 -3.79 -10.38 -4.08
N LEU A 35 -3.36 -10.32 -2.82
CA LEU A 35 -2.62 -9.20 -2.24
C LEU A 35 -1.16 -9.62 -2.07
N VAL A 36 -0.27 -9.00 -2.84
CA VAL A 36 1.16 -9.34 -2.92
C VAL A 36 1.98 -8.29 -2.19
N GLU A 37 2.86 -8.74 -1.28
CA GLU A 37 3.76 -7.88 -0.51
C GLU A 37 5.17 -8.45 -0.51
N GLU A 38 6.17 -7.60 -0.83
CA GLU A 38 7.57 -8.01 -0.90
C GLU A 38 8.18 -8.32 0.47
N HIS A 39 7.70 -7.70 1.53
CA HIS A 39 8.16 -7.95 2.87
C HIS A 39 7.41 -9.14 3.51
N ARG A 40 8.07 -9.83 4.43
CA ARG A 40 7.45 -10.94 5.18
C ARG A 40 6.46 -10.45 6.22
N GLU A 41 6.62 -9.21 6.66
CA GLU A 41 5.75 -8.56 7.64
C GLU A 41 5.17 -7.27 7.06
N ILE A 42 3.85 -7.16 7.07
CA ILE A 42 3.15 -5.95 6.60
C ILE A 42 3.42 -4.80 7.55
N GLY A 43 3.70 -3.62 6.97
CA GLY A 43 4.02 -2.40 7.71
C GLY A 43 5.49 -2.27 8.13
N GLU A 44 6.34 -3.24 7.80
CA GLU A 44 7.79 -3.19 8.03
C GLU A 44 8.56 -3.20 6.69
N PRO A 45 9.66 -2.42 6.57
CA PRO A 45 10.12 -1.40 7.52
C PRO A 45 9.19 -0.18 7.56
N ILE A 46 9.08 0.47 8.72
CA ILE A 46 8.27 1.68 8.87
C ILE A 46 8.88 2.82 8.04
N GLN A 47 8.11 3.36 7.09
CA GLN A 47 8.58 4.40 6.16
C GLN A 47 7.88 5.76 6.35
N CYS A 48 6.91 5.86 7.27
CA CYS A 48 6.11 7.05 7.45
C CYS A 48 5.81 7.29 8.95
N GLY A 49 5.84 8.54 9.38
CA GLY A 49 5.55 8.93 10.76
C GLY A 49 4.11 8.70 11.23
N GLY A 50 3.21 8.27 10.33
CA GLY A 50 1.85 7.87 10.69
C GLY A 50 0.87 9.01 10.92
N LEU A 51 1.17 10.23 10.51
CA LEU A 51 0.23 11.35 10.61
C LEU A 51 -0.86 11.19 9.55
N VAL A 52 -2.11 11.07 10.00
CA VAL A 52 -3.28 10.90 9.14
C VAL A 52 -4.44 11.79 9.60
N THR A 53 -5.34 12.11 8.67
CA THR A 53 -6.59 12.80 9.04
C THR A 53 -7.55 11.82 9.74
N PRO A 54 -8.32 12.25 10.75
CA PRO A 54 -9.32 11.41 11.42
C PRO A 54 -10.33 10.76 10.45
N ARG A 55 -10.59 11.38 9.31
CA ARG A 55 -11.47 10.86 8.26
C ARG A 55 -11.05 9.50 7.69
N VAL A 56 -9.80 9.09 7.86
CA VAL A 56 -9.37 7.75 7.42
C VAL A 56 -10.17 6.66 8.11
N PHE A 57 -10.61 6.91 9.35
CA PHE A 57 -11.39 5.95 10.13
C PHE A 57 -12.87 5.85 9.74
N ASP A 58 -13.32 6.66 8.77
CA ASP A 58 -14.61 6.45 8.10
C ASP A 58 -14.52 5.27 7.11
N TYR A 59 -13.31 4.89 6.71
CA TYR A 59 -13.04 3.84 5.74
C TYR A 59 -12.45 2.57 6.37
N VAL A 60 -11.68 2.70 7.48
CA VAL A 60 -10.99 1.58 8.13
C VAL A 60 -11.30 1.53 9.63
N HIS A 61 -11.49 0.32 10.16
CA HIS A 61 -11.93 0.11 11.55
C HIS A 61 -10.77 -0.36 12.42
N CYS A 62 -9.78 0.54 12.65
CA CYS A 62 -8.59 0.25 13.45
C CYS A 62 -8.16 1.45 14.30
N LYS A 63 -9.11 2.09 15.00
CA LYS A 63 -8.85 3.25 15.87
C LYS A 63 -7.91 2.93 17.02
N GLU A 64 -7.80 1.68 17.41
CA GLU A 64 -6.85 1.19 18.42
C GLU A 64 -5.38 1.39 18.04
N THR A 65 -5.12 1.70 16.78
CA THR A 65 -3.76 2.01 16.31
C THR A 65 -3.35 3.46 16.52
N ILE A 66 -4.28 4.31 17.00
CA ILE A 66 -4.02 5.73 17.29
C ILE A 66 -3.13 5.81 18.53
N ILE A 67 -2.00 6.51 18.42
CA ILE A 67 -1.05 6.73 19.50
C ILE A 67 -0.92 8.20 19.91
N GLY A 68 -1.57 9.11 19.18
CA GLY A 68 -1.56 10.54 19.52
C GLY A 68 -2.57 11.32 18.69
N ALA A 69 -2.92 12.49 19.19
CA ALA A 69 -3.76 13.48 18.51
C ALA A 69 -2.99 14.79 18.32
N VAL A 70 -3.26 15.46 17.21
CA VAL A 70 -2.62 16.73 16.84
C VAL A 70 -3.72 17.76 16.64
N HIS A 71 -3.63 18.89 17.37
CA HIS A 71 -4.61 19.97 17.35
C HIS A 71 -4.11 21.20 16.60
N GLY A 72 -2.81 21.28 16.32
CA GLY A 72 -2.21 22.42 15.64
C GLY A 72 -0.80 22.15 15.15
N ALA A 73 -0.16 23.18 14.58
CA ALA A 73 1.20 23.09 14.07
C ALA A 73 1.95 24.42 14.24
N GLU A 74 3.24 24.32 14.49
CA GLU A 74 4.17 25.45 14.40
C GLU A 74 5.04 25.27 13.16
N LEU A 75 4.99 26.21 12.25
CA LEU A 75 5.79 26.24 11.04
C LEU A 75 6.90 27.27 11.18
N TYR A 76 8.12 26.87 10.90
CA TYR A 76 9.28 27.75 10.92
C TYR A 76 9.86 27.89 9.51
N SER A 77 10.01 29.14 9.05
CA SER A 77 10.72 29.41 7.80
C SER A 77 12.25 29.27 7.99
N PRO A 78 13.04 29.15 6.91
CA PRO A 78 14.50 29.18 7.02
C PRO A 78 15.06 30.45 7.69
N SER A 79 14.30 31.56 7.67
CA SER A 79 14.64 32.83 8.35
C SER A 79 14.08 32.91 9.77
N ALA A 80 13.73 31.79 10.39
CA ALA A 80 13.19 31.67 11.74
C ALA A 80 11.87 32.44 12.01
N ARG A 81 11.14 32.80 10.96
CA ARG A 81 9.77 33.32 11.12
C ARG A 81 8.84 32.16 11.50
N LYS A 82 8.07 32.35 12.55
CA LYS A 82 7.12 31.37 13.09
C LYS A 82 5.70 31.69 12.62
N LEU A 83 5.01 30.67 12.12
CA LEU A 83 3.57 30.66 11.93
C LEU A 83 2.98 29.60 12.86
N VAL A 84 2.01 29.98 13.67
CA VAL A 84 1.26 29.08 14.54
C VAL A 84 -0.10 28.83 13.90
N ILE A 85 -0.43 27.56 13.70
CA ILE A 85 -1.75 27.09 13.33
C ILE A 85 -2.28 26.42 14.59
N ASP A 86 -3.27 27.04 15.22
CA ASP A 86 -3.90 26.53 16.43
C ASP A 86 -5.32 26.09 16.10
N GLY A 87 -5.60 24.80 16.23
CA GLY A 87 -6.89 24.19 15.99
C GLY A 87 -7.60 23.90 17.29
N HIS A 88 -8.91 24.18 17.36
CA HIS A 88 -9.72 23.82 18.52
C HIS A 88 -10.10 22.34 18.54
N ASP A 89 -10.15 21.72 17.35
CA ASP A 89 -10.48 20.31 17.17
C ASP A 89 -9.25 19.46 16.83
N THR A 90 -9.42 18.13 16.82
CA THR A 90 -8.36 17.21 16.39
C THR A 90 -8.23 17.29 14.88
N GLU A 91 -7.18 17.96 14.39
CA GLU A 91 -6.89 18.14 12.97
C GLU A 91 -6.25 16.90 12.33
N ALA A 92 -5.45 16.19 13.12
CA ALA A 92 -4.80 14.97 12.68
C ALA A 92 -4.59 14.00 13.85
N VAL A 93 -4.35 12.75 13.55
CA VAL A 93 -3.95 11.73 14.52
C VAL A 93 -2.68 11.04 14.05
N VAL A 94 -1.90 10.57 15.01
CA VAL A 94 -0.72 9.74 14.74
C VAL A 94 -1.10 8.29 14.97
N VAL A 95 -0.88 7.44 13.99
CA VAL A 95 -1.08 5.99 14.10
C VAL A 95 0.25 5.26 14.17
N GLN A 96 0.28 4.15 14.90
CA GLN A 96 1.39 3.21 14.84
C GLN A 96 1.28 2.46 13.50
N ARG A 97 2.16 2.82 12.55
CA ARG A 97 2.04 2.42 11.13
C ARG A 97 2.05 0.92 10.90
N ALA A 98 2.93 0.18 11.56
CA ALA A 98 2.97 -1.27 11.36
C ALA A 98 1.66 -1.92 11.83
N MET A 99 1.09 -1.47 12.96
CA MET A 99 -0.21 -1.97 13.43
C MET A 99 -1.35 -1.55 12.50
N PHE A 100 -1.35 -0.29 12.05
CA PHE A 100 -2.36 0.26 11.16
C PHE A 100 -2.40 -0.49 9.82
N ASP A 101 -1.25 -0.63 9.16
CA ASP A 101 -1.14 -1.32 7.88
C ASP A 101 -1.52 -2.80 8.02
N ARG A 102 -1.10 -3.44 9.09
CA ARG A 102 -1.41 -4.85 9.42
C ARG A 102 -2.90 -5.06 9.70
N ALA A 103 -3.54 -4.14 10.41
CA ALA A 103 -4.98 -4.22 10.69
C ALA A 103 -5.80 -4.16 9.40
N ILE A 104 -5.47 -3.25 8.48
CA ILE A 104 -6.14 -3.12 7.18
C ILE A 104 -5.95 -4.38 6.34
N ALA A 105 -4.74 -4.92 6.27
CA ALA A 105 -4.49 -6.13 5.51
C ALA A 105 -5.14 -7.38 6.14
N THR A 106 -5.20 -7.43 7.47
CA THR A 106 -5.93 -8.49 8.19
C THR A 106 -7.42 -8.45 7.86
N ASP A 107 -8.01 -7.26 7.78
CA ASP A 107 -9.39 -7.11 7.34
C ASP A 107 -9.57 -7.61 5.90
N ALA A 108 -8.65 -7.28 4.99
CA ALA A 108 -8.68 -7.80 3.62
C ALA A 108 -8.70 -9.34 3.57
N VAL A 109 -7.89 -9.99 4.41
CA VAL A 109 -7.89 -11.47 4.53
C VAL A 109 -9.23 -11.99 5.07
N ARG A 110 -9.80 -11.33 6.06
CA ARG A 110 -11.14 -11.70 6.60
C ARG A 110 -12.24 -11.57 5.54
N GLN A 111 -12.09 -10.64 4.61
CA GLN A 111 -13.01 -10.46 3.46
C GLN A 111 -12.75 -11.46 2.32
N GLY A 112 -11.72 -12.29 2.41
CA GLY A 112 -11.42 -13.35 1.44
C GLY A 112 -10.22 -13.09 0.53
N ALA A 113 -9.45 -12.01 0.73
CA ALA A 113 -8.24 -11.79 -0.05
C ALA A 113 -7.14 -12.82 0.30
N HIS A 114 -6.46 -13.35 -0.71
CA HIS A 114 -5.33 -14.24 -0.57
C HIS A 114 -4.03 -13.43 -0.50
N THR A 115 -3.27 -13.56 0.59
CA THR A 115 -1.99 -12.86 0.75
C THR A 115 -0.81 -13.69 0.27
N PHE A 116 0.13 -13.03 -0.40
CA PHE A 116 1.46 -13.52 -0.77
C PHE A 116 2.49 -12.61 -0.11
N LEU A 117 2.99 -13.00 1.08
CA LEU A 117 4.00 -12.25 1.85
C LEU A 117 5.39 -12.76 1.50
N GLY A 118 6.42 -11.89 1.60
CA GLY A 118 7.77 -12.20 1.16
C GLY A 118 7.85 -12.45 -0.35
N ALA A 119 6.86 -11.94 -1.10
CA ALA A 119 6.71 -12.18 -2.52
C ALA A 119 6.94 -10.89 -3.31
N GLN A 120 8.10 -10.78 -3.94
CA GLN A 120 8.47 -9.63 -4.75
C GLN A 120 7.98 -9.80 -6.19
N ALA A 121 7.17 -8.87 -6.65
CA ALA A 121 6.77 -8.81 -8.05
C ALA A 121 7.97 -8.40 -8.94
N GLN A 122 8.36 -9.28 -9.85
CA GLN A 122 9.54 -9.12 -10.71
C GLN A 122 9.18 -8.53 -12.07
N SER A 123 8.05 -8.94 -12.62
CA SER A 123 7.55 -8.45 -13.90
C SER A 123 6.05 -8.66 -14.05
N ALA A 124 5.45 -7.88 -14.93
CA ALA A 124 4.09 -8.12 -15.38
C ALA A 124 3.95 -7.81 -16.87
N ARG A 125 3.12 -8.58 -17.56
CA ARG A 125 2.87 -8.39 -18.99
C ARG A 125 1.40 -8.64 -19.34
N ARG A 126 0.91 -7.90 -20.31
CA ARG A 126 -0.42 -8.17 -20.87
C ARG A 126 -0.41 -9.51 -21.62
N GLN A 127 -1.47 -10.27 -21.45
CA GLN A 127 -1.77 -11.49 -22.21
C GLN A 127 -3.22 -11.44 -22.67
N ASP A 128 -3.60 -12.35 -23.58
CA ASP A 128 -4.99 -12.50 -24.00
C ASP A 128 -5.88 -12.79 -22.79
N GLY A 129 -6.83 -11.86 -22.55
CA GLY A 129 -7.78 -11.97 -21.45
C GLY A 129 -7.29 -11.43 -20.09
N GLY A 130 -6.10 -10.80 -19.98
CA GLY A 130 -5.67 -10.24 -18.71
C GLY A 130 -4.18 -9.89 -18.61
N VAL A 131 -3.63 -10.13 -17.43
CA VAL A 131 -2.23 -9.85 -17.08
C VAL A 131 -1.60 -11.06 -16.42
N GLU A 132 -0.38 -11.38 -16.82
CA GLU A 132 0.48 -12.33 -16.12
C GLU A 132 1.48 -11.57 -15.27
N VAL A 133 1.62 -11.99 -14.01
CA VAL A 133 2.54 -11.42 -13.02
C VAL A 133 3.50 -12.50 -12.56
N VAL A 134 4.78 -12.22 -12.61
CA VAL A 134 5.83 -13.12 -12.10
C VAL A 134 6.31 -12.60 -10.76
N LEU A 135 6.30 -13.46 -9.76
CA LEU A 135 6.76 -13.20 -8.40
C LEU A 135 8.01 -14.03 -8.11
N ASP A 136 8.90 -13.49 -7.31
CA ASP A 136 9.89 -14.25 -6.54
C ASP A 136 9.42 -14.33 -5.09
N GLN A 137 9.22 -15.52 -4.59
CA GLN A 137 8.88 -15.73 -3.17
C GLN A 137 9.88 -16.76 -2.59
N ASP A 138 10.75 -16.27 -1.71
CA ASP A 138 11.80 -17.08 -1.07
C ASP A 138 12.72 -17.81 -2.07
N GLY A 139 13.03 -17.19 -3.22
CA GLY A 139 13.85 -17.77 -4.30
C GLY A 139 13.07 -18.71 -5.23
N GLU A 140 11.77 -18.88 -5.01
CA GLU A 140 10.89 -19.63 -5.90
C GLU A 140 10.12 -18.69 -6.83
N THR A 141 10.20 -18.96 -8.13
CA THR A 141 9.42 -18.23 -9.12
C THR A 141 7.96 -18.71 -9.12
N LYS A 142 7.04 -17.81 -8.89
CA LYS A 142 5.59 -18.06 -8.97
C LYS A 142 4.96 -17.20 -10.03
N THR A 143 3.96 -17.73 -10.71
CA THR A 143 3.21 -17.00 -11.75
C THR A 143 1.77 -16.87 -11.32
N LEU A 144 1.26 -15.63 -11.31
CA LEU A 144 -0.15 -15.34 -11.12
C LEU A 144 -0.73 -14.82 -12.44
N LYS A 145 -2.00 -15.17 -12.70
CA LYS A 145 -2.79 -14.59 -13.80
C LYS A 145 -3.95 -13.81 -13.21
N CYS A 146 -4.29 -12.67 -13.81
CA CYS A 146 -5.43 -11.87 -13.35
C CYS A 146 -6.10 -11.14 -14.51
N LYS A 147 -7.38 -10.80 -14.32
CA LYS A 147 -8.11 -9.92 -15.25
C LYS A 147 -7.66 -8.47 -15.10
N LEU A 148 -7.37 -8.06 -13.85
CA LEU A 148 -6.94 -6.70 -13.49
C LEU A 148 -5.72 -6.75 -12.57
N LEU A 149 -4.68 -6.01 -12.93
CA LEU A 149 -3.53 -5.75 -12.06
C LEU A 149 -3.60 -4.33 -11.51
N VAL A 150 -3.44 -4.18 -10.20
CA VAL A 150 -3.42 -2.88 -9.53
C VAL A 150 -2.08 -2.67 -8.82
N GLY A 151 -1.39 -1.57 -9.15
CA GLY A 151 -0.16 -1.17 -8.50
C GLY A 151 -0.45 -0.27 -7.29
N CYS A 152 -0.21 -0.79 -6.09
CA CYS A 152 -0.19 -0.06 -4.82
C CYS A 152 1.22 -0.06 -4.22
N ASP A 153 2.24 -0.21 -5.05
CA ASP A 153 3.65 -0.42 -4.77
C ASP A 153 4.43 0.90 -4.57
N GLY A 154 3.71 1.96 -4.19
CA GLY A 154 4.24 3.21 -3.68
C GLY A 154 4.91 4.09 -4.73
N VAL A 155 5.77 5.02 -4.23
CA VAL A 155 6.35 6.11 -5.06
C VAL A 155 7.31 5.62 -6.14
N ARG A 156 7.85 4.43 -6.00
CA ARG A 156 8.79 3.81 -6.96
C ARG A 156 8.11 2.76 -7.82
N SER A 157 6.79 2.77 -7.91
CA SER A 157 5.96 1.76 -8.55
C SER A 157 6.62 1.09 -9.76
N ASN A 158 6.81 -0.21 -9.67
CA ASN A 158 7.27 -1.04 -10.77
C ASN A 158 6.11 -1.34 -11.74
N VAL A 159 4.88 -1.49 -11.22
CA VAL A 159 3.69 -1.65 -12.05
C VAL A 159 3.54 -0.47 -13.00
N ALA A 160 3.70 0.76 -12.48
CA ALA A 160 3.63 1.95 -13.32
C ALA A 160 4.73 1.99 -14.40
N LYS A 161 5.93 1.50 -14.10
CA LYS A 161 7.03 1.41 -15.07
C LYS A 161 6.75 0.34 -16.15
N TRP A 162 6.33 -0.85 -15.77
CA TRP A 162 6.08 -1.96 -16.69
C TRP A 162 5.03 -1.62 -17.74
N PHE A 163 4.01 -0.84 -17.35
CA PHE A 163 2.91 -0.45 -18.25
C PHE A 163 3.01 0.98 -18.78
N ASN A 164 4.13 1.67 -18.51
CA ASN A 164 4.38 3.05 -18.92
C ASN A 164 3.20 4.02 -18.59
N ILE A 165 2.61 3.82 -17.38
CA ILE A 165 1.44 4.59 -16.93
C ILE A 165 1.84 6.01 -16.48
N LEU A 166 3.06 6.16 -15.95
CA LEU A 166 3.59 7.44 -15.51
C LEU A 166 4.52 7.98 -16.58
N GLY A 167 4.23 9.17 -17.09
CA GLY A 167 5.15 9.93 -17.91
C GLY A 167 6.48 10.23 -17.17
N PRO A 168 7.48 10.85 -17.84
CA PRO A 168 8.78 11.11 -17.25
C PRO A 168 8.62 11.88 -15.93
N ARG A 169 9.07 11.30 -14.82
CA ARG A 169 9.03 11.95 -13.50
C ARG A 169 9.93 13.17 -13.52
N ARG A 170 9.38 14.34 -13.30
CA ARG A 170 10.18 15.49 -12.89
C ARG A 170 10.71 15.16 -11.50
N SER A 171 12.00 14.93 -11.36
CA SER A 171 12.65 14.76 -10.07
C SER A 171 12.46 16.03 -9.25
N SER A 172 11.63 15.97 -8.20
CA SER A 172 11.57 17.04 -7.22
C SER A 172 12.84 16.99 -6.37
N PRO A 173 13.53 18.12 -6.15
CA PRO A 173 14.74 18.16 -5.33
C PRO A 173 14.51 17.80 -3.85
N ALA A 174 13.27 17.73 -3.39
CA ALA A 174 12.90 17.50 -1.98
C ALA A 174 13.07 16.06 -1.46
N SER A 175 13.48 15.10 -2.29
CA SER A 175 13.63 13.69 -1.87
C SER A 175 15.07 13.26 -1.56
N ARG A 176 16.00 14.19 -1.33
CA ARG A 176 17.34 13.89 -0.83
C ARG A 176 17.44 14.22 0.66
N SER A 177 16.85 13.40 1.51
CA SER A 177 17.32 13.27 2.88
C SER A 177 18.33 12.14 2.93
N ARG A 178 19.54 12.49 3.36
CA ARG A 178 20.61 11.54 3.70
C ARG A 178 20.23 10.77 4.95
#